data_4935d0a562e865f24e561e3bf12f2294
#
_entry.id   4935d0a562e865f24e561e3bf12f2294
#
_cell.length_a   1.000
_cell.length_b   1.000
_cell.length_c   1.000
_cell.angle_alpha   90.00
_cell.angle_beta   90.00
_cell.angle_gamma   90.00
#
_symmetry.space_group_name_H-M   'P 1'
#
loop_
_entity.id
_entity.type
_entity.pdbx_description
1 polymer ?
#
loop_
_entity_poly.entity_id
_entity_poly.type
_entity_poly.pdbx_seq_one_letter_code
_entity_poly.pdbx_strand_id
1 'polypeptide(L)'
;AVKGLMDVLNIDRVHLIGNSMGGINALAFALNYPDRMGKMVIMGGGGAGPSLFVPMPLEGIKLLFGLYVNPTMENLKKMLDVFVFDPSALTEDLIQGRFANMMEHKDHLENFVKSFQANQKQFPDYSLRFSEIKAQTLVTWGRDDRFVPLDSGLKLIWGLQDAELHVFNKCGHWAQWEHAEKFNRLVIDFLKR
;
A
#
# COMPACT_ATOMS: atom_id res chain seq x y z
N ALA A 1 -4.06 -11.25 -12.16
CA ALA A 1 -3.33 -10.34 -13.05
C ALA A 1 -1.82 -10.60 -13.01
N VAL A 2 -1.09 -10.44 -11.86
CA VAL A 2 0.38 -10.57 -11.77
C VAL A 2 0.86 -11.91 -12.33
N LYS A 3 0.34 -13.05 -11.83
CA LYS A 3 0.70 -14.38 -12.34
C LYS A 3 0.51 -14.50 -13.85
N GLY A 4 -0.63 -14.05 -14.39
CA GLY A 4 -0.89 -14.11 -15.83
C GLY A 4 0.11 -13.30 -16.66
N LEU A 5 0.52 -12.11 -16.17
CA LEU A 5 1.57 -11.32 -16.80
C LEU A 5 2.93 -12.05 -16.80
N MET A 6 3.30 -12.64 -15.66
CA MET A 6 4.52 -13.44 -15.56
C MET A 6 4.53 -14.62 -16.54
N ASP A 7 3.38 -15.31 -16.69
CA ASP A 7 3.25 -16.45 -17.60
C ASP A 7 3.44 -16.01 -19.06
N VAL A 8 2.82 -14.90 -19.46
CA VAL A 8 2.97 -14.34 -20.83
C VAL A 8 4.40 -13.88 -21.12
N LEU A 9 5.10 -13.33 -20.10
CA LEU A 9 6.46 -12.85 -20.23
C LEU A 9 7.53 -13.92 -19.97
N ASN A 10 7.14 -15.17 -19.67
CA ASN A 10 8.03 -16.27 -19.29
C ASN A 10 8.94 -15.91 -18.10
N ILE A 11 8.38 -15.23 -17.08
CA ILE A 11 9.09 -14.88 -15.84
C ILE A 11 8.75 -15.91 -14.78
N ASP A 12 9.74 -16.67 -14.32
CA ASP A 12 9.52 -17.74 -13.33
C ASP A 12 9.32 -17.18 -11.93
N ARG A 13 10.08 -16.16 -11.53
CA ARG A 13 10.08 -15.62 -10.18
C ARG A 13 10.22 -14.10 -10.18
N VAL A 14 9.51 -13.41 -9.27
CA VAL A 14 9.52 -11.94 -9.17
C VAL A 14 9.75 -11.48 -7.73
N HIS A 15 10.33 -10.29 -7.59
CA HIS A 15 10.21 -9.48 -6.39
C HIS A 15 8.99 -8.57 -6.53
N LEU A 16 8.21 -8.42 -5.46
CA LEU A 16 7.04 -7.52 -5.48
C LEU A 16 7.22 -6.38 -4.49
N ILE A 17 6.96 -5.17 -4.97
CA ILE A 17 6.93 -3.96 -4.16
C ILE A 17 5.51 -3.43 -4.20
N GLY A 18 4.84 -3.36 -3.04
CA GLY A 18 3.45 -2.99 -2.95
C GLY A 18 3.16 -1.90 -1.93
N ASN A 19 2.56 -0.78 -2.38
CA ASN A 19 2.08 0.26 -1.48
C ASN A 19 0.60 0.05 -1.15
N SER A 20 0.22 0.21 0.10
CA SER A 20 -1.17 0.17 0.55
C SER A 20 -1.88 -1.13 0.12
N MET A 21 -2.91 -1.05 -0.73
CA MET A 21 -3.57 -2.22 -1.35
C MET A 21 -2.58 -3.10 -2.15
N GLY A 22 -1.51 -2.51 -2.70
CA GLY A 22 -0.43 -3.27 -3.33
C GLY A 22 0.29 -4.22 -2.36
N GLY A 23 0.41 -3.85 -1.08
CA GLY A 23 0.91 -4.73 -0.03
C GLY A 23 -0.01 -5.93 0.22
N ILE A 24 -1.33 -5.71 0.24
CA ILE A 24 -2.32 -6.81 0.32
C ILE A 24 -2.15 -7.77 -0.85
N ASN A 25 -1.98 -7.23 -2.06
CA ASN A 25 -1.79 -8.05 -3.27
C ASN A 25 -0.48 -8.84 -3.24
N ALA A 26 0.60 -8.26 -2.69
CA ALA A 26 1.88 -8.96 -2.52
C ALA A 26 1.76 -10.12 -1.51
N LEU A 27 1.08 -9.91 -0.38
CA LEU A 27 0.77 -10.97 0.59
C LEU A 27 -0.06 -12.09 -0.05
N ALA A 28 -1.12 -11.72 -0.77
CA ALA A 28 -1.95 -12.68 -1.50
C ALA A 28 -1.15 -13.48 -2.53
N PHE A 29 -0.24 -12.83 -3.25
CA PHE A 29 0.63 -13.49 -4.21
C PHE A 29 1.58 -14.47 -3.53
N ALA A 30 2.23 -14.07 -2.43
CA ALA A 30 3.14 -14.91 -1.67
C ALA A 30 2.44 -16.16 -1.10
N LEU A 31 1.20 -16.02 -0.63
CA LEU A 31 0.38 -17.13 -0.12
C LEU A 31 -0.09 -18.10 -1.20
N ASN A 32 -0.43 -17.59 -2.39
CA ASN A 32 -0.99 -18.41 -3.46
C ASN A 32 0.07 -18.97 -4.43
N TYR A 33 1.24 -18.32 -4.53
CA TYR A 33 2.30 -18.67 -5.47
C TYR A 33 3.69 -18.59 -4.80
N PRO A 34 3.93 -19.31 -3.68
CA PRO A 34 5.16 -19.18 -2.89
C PRO A 34 6.42 -19.46 -3.71
N ASP A 35 6.37 -20.42 -4.64
CA ASP A 35 7.52 -20.78 -5.48
C ASP A 35 7.85 -19.71 -6.54
N ARG A 36 6.87 -18.87 -6.89
CA ARG A 36 7.00 -17.76 -7.83
C ARG A 36 7.38 -16.43 -7.15
N MET A 37 7.34 -16.40 -5.80
CA MET A 37 7.65 -15.22 -5.01
C MET A 37 9.12 -15.17 -4.65
N GLY A 38 9.79 -14.08 -5.02
CA GLY A 38 11.12 -13.71 -4.55
C GLY A 38 11.04 -12.95 -3.22
N LYS A 39 11.67 -11.79 -3.16
CA LYS A 39 11.57 -10.87 -2.01
C LYS A 39 10.32 -10.00 -2.11
N MET A 40 9.86 -9.51 -0.98
CA MET A 40 8.69 -8.65 -0.88
C MET A 40 9.01 -7.33 -0.18
N VAL A 41 8.52 -6.22 -0.71
CA VAL A 41 8.56 -4.91 -0.03
C VAL A 41 7.13 -4.44 0.16
N ILE A 42 6.74 -4.23 1.41
CA ILE A 42 5.41 -3.73 1.78
C ILE A 42 5.54 -2.30 2.30
N MET A 43 4.85 -1.36 1.67
CA MET A 43 4.85 0.06 2.03
C MET A 43 3.48 0.47 2.54
N GLY A 44 3.35 0.76 3.84
CA GLY A 44 2.06 1.17 4.43
C GLY A 44 0.92 0.23 4.06
N GLY A 45 1.19 -1.09 4.04
CA GLY A 45 0.29 -2.09 3.47
C GLY A 45 -0.81 -2.52 4.43
N GLY A 46 -1.98 -2.83 3.87
CA GLY A 46 -3.05 -3.49 4.60
C GLY A 46 -2.85 -5.02 4.69
N GLY A 47 -3.90 -5.72 5.08
CA GLY A 47 -3.93 -7.19 5.15
C GLY A 47 -3.52 -7.79 6.49
N ALA A 48 -3.27 -6.95 7.50
CA ALA A 48 -2.92 -7.34 8.86
C ALA A 48 -4.09 -7.25 9.86
N GLY A 49 -5.32 -7.20 9.34
CA GLY A 49 -6.54 -7.06 10.15
C GLY A 49 -6.72 -5.68 10.78
N PRO A 50 -7.68 -5.53 11.71
CA PRO A 50 -7.97 -4.25 12.35
C PRO A 50 -6.82 -3.80 13.25
N SER A 51 -6.69 -2.46 13.43
CA SER A 51 -5.76 -1.90 14.41
C SER A 51 -6.10 -2.34 15.83
N LEU A 52 -5.05 -2.51 16.64
CA LEU A 52 -5.19 -2.79 18.08
C LEU A 52 -5.30 -1.51 18.92
N PHE A 53 -4.92 -0.35 18.36
CA PHE A 53 -4.75 0.87 19.13
C PHE A 53 -5.66 2.02 18.69
N VAL A 54 -6.12 2.01 17.43
CA VAL A 54 -6.91 3.12 16.88
C VAL A 54 -8.18 2.63 16.20
N PRO A 55 -9.29 3.37 16.29
CA PRO A 55 -10.51 3.05 15.55
C PRO A 55 -10.31 3.09 14.05
N MET A 56 -10.86 2.11 13.34
CA MET A 56 -10.81 2.04 11.89
C MET A 56 -12.20 2.35 11.27
N PRO A 57 -12.25 2.85 10.04
CA PRO A 57 -11.14 3.30 9.19
C PRO A 57 -10.56 4.64 9.64
N LEU A 58 -9.27 4.83 9.40
CA LEU A 58 -8.59 6.11 9.66
C LEU A 58 -9.14 7.21 8.75
N GLU A 59 -8.81 8.46 9.11
CA GLU A 59 -9.24 9.67 8.40
C GLU A 59 -8.94 9.61 6.89
N GLY A 60 -7.72 9.24 6.52
CA GLY A 60 -7.29 9.16 5.14
C GLY A 60 -8.14 8.18 4.31
N ILE A 61 -8.52 7.04 4.87
CA ILE A 61 -9.41 6.08 4.21
C ILE A 61 -10.81 6.68 4.00
N LYS A 62 -11.34 7.43 4.99
CA LYS A 62 -12.64 8.10 4.85
C LYS A 62 -12.61 9.15 3.74
N LEU A 63 -11.56 9.95 3.68
CA LEU A 63 -11.36 10.96 2.63
C LEU A 63 -11.18 10.33 1.25
N LEU A 64 -10.43 9.22 1.16
CA LEU A 64 -10.25 8.48 -0.09
C LEU A 64 -11.59 7.96 -0.64
N PHE A 65 -12.41 7.34 0.21
CA PHE A 65 -13.75 6.89 -0.21
C PHE A 65 -14.65 8.07 -0.58
N GLY A 66 -14.61 9.16 0.17
CA GLY A 66 -15.33 10.40 -0.17
C GLY A 66 -14.93 10.94 -1.54
N LEU A 67 -13.64 10.94 -1.85
CA LEU A 67 -13.11 11.32 -3.16
C LEU A 67 -13.59 10.39 -4.28
N TYR A 68 -13.62 9.08 -4.05
CA TYR A 68 -14.04 8.11 -5.08
C TYR A 68 -15.54 8.20 -5.38
N VAL A 69 -16.35 8.49 -4.35
CA VAL A 69 -17.81 8.71 -4.52
C VAL A 69 -18.08 10.06 -5.18
N ASN A 70 -17.35 11.10 -4.83
CA ASN A 70 -17.50 12.46 -5.37
C ASN A 70 -16.13 13.02 -5.80
N PRO A 71 -15.66 12.69 -7.02
CA PRO A 71 -14.33 13.04 -7.51
C PRO A 71 -14.28 14.53 -7.91
N THR A 72 -13.94 15.39 -6.96
CA THR A 72 -13.72 16.82 -7.16
C THR A 72 -12.27 17.19 -6.79
N MET A 73 -11.77 18.30 -7.37
CA MET A 73 -10.46 18.85 -7.01
C MET A 73 -10.37 19.17 -5.51
N GLU A 74 -11.44 19.68 -4.92
CA GLU A 74 -11.49 19.97 -3.49
C GLU A 74 -11.31 18.70 -2.64
N ASN A 75 -12.02 17.61 -2.97
CA ASN A 75 -11.90 16.35 -2.26
C ASN A 75 -10.53 15.70 -2.49
N LEU A 76 -9.95 15.85 -3.69
CA LEU A 76 -8.57 15.40 -3.94
C LEU A 76 -7.58 16.15 -3.05
N LYS A 77 -7.65 17.48 -2.97
CA LYS A 77 -6.77 18.27 -2.11
C LYS A 77 -6.92 17.89 -0.64
N LYS A 78 -8.15 17.77 -0.13
CA LYS A 78 -8.41 17.30 1.25
C LYS A 78 -7.79 15.92 1.54
N MET A 79 -7.88 15.01 0.61
CA MET A 79 -7.27 13.68 0.74
C MET A 79 -5.75 13.76 0.73
N LEU A 80 -5.17 14.57 -0.17
CA LEU A 80 -3.72 14.74 -0.28
C LEU A 80 -3.11 15.42 0.94
N ASP A 81 -3.81 16.34 1.60
CA ASP A 81 -3.38 17.01 2.84
C ASP A 81 -3.12 16.05 4.00
N VAL A 82 -3.76 14.88 3.98
CA VAL A 82 -3.53 13.84 4.99
C VAL A 82 -2.72 12.65 4.46
N PHE A 83 -2.44 12.63 3.15
CA PHE A 83 -1.73 11.54 2.49
C PHE A 83 -0.23 11.59 2.73
N VAL A 84 0.32 12.80 2.81
CA VAL A 84 1.72 13.07 3.09
C VAL A 84 1.88 13.80 4.43
N PHE A 85 3.07 13.76 5.00
CA PHE A 85 3.38 14.49 6.23
C PHE A 85 3.40 16.00 6.03
N ASP A 86 4.02 16.46 4.93
CA ASP A 86 4.11 17.88 4.57
C ASP A 86 3.44 18.15 3.22
N PRO A 87 2.17 18.60 3.24
CA PRO A 87 1.44 18.90 2.00
C PRO A 87 2.04 20.05 1.18
N SER A 88 2.86 20.92 1.78
CA SER A 88 3.49 22.03 1.06
C SER A 88 4.49 21.57 -0.01
N ALA A 89 4.96 20.32 0.08
CA ALA A 89 5.82 19.71 -0.92
C ALA A 89 5.06 19.22 -2.17
N LEU A 90 3.72 19.17 -2.12
CA LEU A 90 2.88 18.78 -3.27
C LEU A 90 2.80 19.94 -4.27
N THR A 91 3.35 19.75 -5.46
CA THR A 91 3.28 20.76 -6.50
C THR A 91 1.89 20.80 -7.15
N GLU A 92 1.49 21.98 -7.65
CA GLU A 92 0.21 22.11 -8.37
C GLU A 92 0.17 21.19 -9.61
N ASP A 93 1.29 21.01 -10.32
CA ASP A 93 1.39 20.10 -11.47
C ASP A 93 1.10 18.64 -11.07
N LEU A 94 1.62 18.20 -9.92
CA LEU A 94 1.31 16.87 -9.39
C LEU A 94 -0.18 16.71 -9.08
N ILE A 95 -0.78 17.71 -8.43
CA ILE A 95 -2.18 17.71 -8.04
C ILE A 95 -3.08 17.69 -9.29
N GLN A 96 -2.79 18.57 -10.26
CA GLN A 96 -3.54 18.66 -11.52
C GLN A 96 -3.40 17.39 -12.36
N GLY A 97 -2.17 16.84 -12.47
CA GLY A 97 -1.93 15.60 -13.19
C GLY A 97 -2.67 14.41 -12.58
N ARG A 98 -2.71 14.32 -11.24
CA ARG A 98 -3.49 13.28 -10.55
C ARG A 98 -4.98 13.44 -10.77
N PHE A 99 -5.50 14.66 -10.72
CA PHE A 99 -6.90 14.94 -10.97
C PHE A 99 -7.30 14.60 -12.41
N ALA A 100 -6.50 15.02 -13.39
CA ALA A 100 -6.73 14.72 -14.81
C ALA A 100 -6.77 13.19 -15.05
N ASN A 101 -5.78 12.46 -14.55
CA ASN A 101 -5.75 10.99 -14.66
C ASN A 101 -6.95 10.33 -13.99
N MET A 102 -7.35 10.82 -12.81
CA MET A 102 -8.53 10.31 -12.09
C MET A 102 -9.81 10.53 -12.89
N MET A 103 -9.97 11.70 -13.55
CA MET A 103 -11.15 12.01 -14.34
C MET A 103 -11.18 11.25 -15.68
N GLU A 104 -10.03 11.01 -16.29
CA GLU A 104 -9.89 10.16 -17.49
C GLU A 104 -10.33 8.71 -17.21
N HIS A 105 -10.05 8.21 -16.00
CA HIS A 105 -10.35 6.85 -15.57
C HIS A 105 -11.47 6.79 -14.51
N LYS A 106 -12.48 7.65 -14.65
CA LYS A 106 -13.57 7.76 -13.68
C LYS A 106 -14.36 6.44 -13.50
N ASP A 107 -14.49 5.67 -14.55
CA ASP A 107 -15.08 4.33 -14.53
C ASP A 107 -14.39 3.40 -13.54
N HIS A 108 -13.06 3.52 -13.38
CA HIS A 108 -12.30 2.76 -12.39
C HIS A 108 -12.72 3.11 -10.96
N LEU A 109 -12.94 4.40 -10.65
CA LEU A 109 -13.40 4.84 -9.34
C LEU A 109 -14.79 4.28 -9.03
N GLU A 110 -15.71 4.37 -10.00
CA GLU A 110 -17.07 3.83 -9.88
C GLU A 110 -17.07 2.32 -9.66
N ASN A 111 -16.25 1.59 -10.42
CA ASN A 111 -16.11 0.14 -10.28
C ASN A 111 -15.54 -0.25 -8.93
N PHE A 112 -14.56 0.51 -8.40
CA PHE A 112 -14.02 0.29 -7.06
C PHE A 112 -15.10 0.45 -5.99
N VAL A 113 -15.89 1.54 -6.04
CA VAL A 113 -16.99 1.81 -5.10
C VAL A 113 -18.05 0.70 -5.18
N LYS A 114 -18.49 0.33 -6.38
CA LYS A 114 -19.46 -0.75 -6.61
C LYS A 114 -18.95 -2.09 -6.06
N SER A 115 -17.68 -2.42 -6.32
CA SER A 115 -17.05 -3.65 -5.83
C SER A 115 -17.02 -3.68 -4.29
N PHE A 116 -16.66 -2.56 -3.65
CA PHE A 116 -16.64 -2.46 -2.20
C PHE A 116 -18.04 -2.58 -1.58
N GLN A 117 -19.05 -1.97 -2.21
CA GLN A 117 -20.44 -2.09 -1.77
C GLN A 117 -20.97 -3.53 -1.89
N ALA A 118 -20.58 -4.23 -2.97
CA ALA A 118 -20.95 -5.61 -3.20
C ALA A 118 -20.25 -6.60 -2.25
N ASN A 119 -19.01 -6.29 -1.85
CA ASN A 119 -18.21 -7.13 -0.97
C ASN A 119 -17.34 -6.28 -0.02
N GLN A 120 -17.87 -5.93 1.13
CA GLN A 120 -17.14 -5.18 2.16
C GLN A 120 -15.92 -5.93 2.73
N LYS A 121 -15.83 -7.25 2.51
CA LYS A 121 -14.70 -8.10 2.91
C LYS A 121 -13.65 -8.27 1.80
N GLN A 122 -13.70 -7.46 0.74
CA GLN A 122 -12.72 -7.55 -0.35
C GLN A 122 -11.27 -7.25 0.07
N PHE A 123 -11.06 -6.66 1.23
CA PHE A 123 -9.73 -6.48 1.84
C PHE A 123 -9.53 -7.55 2.92
N PRO A 124 -8.95 -8.70 2.57
CA PRO A 124 -8.82 -9.80 3.48
C PRO A 124 -7.81 -9.51 4.60
N ASP A 125 -8.06 -10.10 5.76
CA ASP A 125 -7.10 -10.23 6.84
C ASP A 125 -6.30 -11.52 6.65
N TYR A 126 -4.99 -11.38 6.40
CA TYR A 126 -4.06 -12.50 6.26
C TYR A 126 -3.25 -12.78 7.53
N SER A 127 -3.52 -12.07 8.63
CA SER A 127 -2.68 -12.13 9.85
C SER A 127 -2.51 -13.56 10.39
N LEU A 128 -3.56 -14.38 10.31
CA LEU A 128 -3.49 -15.79 10.73
C LEU A 128 -2.68 -16.70 9.81
N ARG A 129 -2.29 -16.20 8.63
CA ARG A 129 -1.55 -16.94 7.61
C ARG A 129 -0.15 -16.40 7.36
N PHE A 130 0.29 -15.39 8.10
CA PHE A 130 1.63 -14.79 7.91
C PHE A 130 2.75 -15.81 8.07
N SER A 131 2.61 -16.77 8.97
CA SER A 131 3.58 -17.86 9.18
C SER A 131 3.75 -18.80 7.98
N GLU A 132 2.82 -18.79 7.00
CA GLU A 132 2.96 -19.56 5.76
C GLU A 132 3.88 -18.87 4.73
N ILE A 133 4.12 -17.55 4.88
CA ILE A 133 4.91 -16.74 3.96
C ILE A 133 6.40 -16.89 4.27
N LYS A 134 7.14 -17.47 3.31
CA LYS A 134 8.58 -17.71 3.41
C LYS A 134 9.44 -16.61 2.77
N ALA A 135 8.81 -15.69 2.03
CA ALA A 135 9.51 -14.64 1.31
C ALA A 135 10.16 -13.65 2.29
N GLN A 136 11.45 -13.37 2.09
CA GLN A 136 12.11 -12.28 2.80
C GLN A 136 11.37 -10.98 2.53
N THR A 137 11.04 -10.24 3.60
CA THR A 137 10.15 -9.09 3.51
C THR A 137 10.75 -7.86 4.16
N LEU A 138 10.84 -6.77 3.40
CA LEU A 138 11.08 -5.45 3.93
C LEU A 138 9.74 -4.73 4.11
N VAL A 139 9.39 -4.41 5.34
CA VAL A 139 8.23 -3.60 5.68
C VAL A 139 8.69 -2.15 5.87
N THR A 140 8.06 -1.21 5.17
CA THR A 140 8.35 0.22 5.32
C THR A 140 7.09 0.97 5.71
N TRP A 141 7.23 1.98 6.58
CA TRP A 141 6.09 2.73 7.10
C TRP A 141 6.43 4.19 7.34
N GLY A 142 5.50 5.08 7.03
CA GLY A 142 5.54 6.43 7.55
C GLY A 142 5.07 6.45 9.00
N ARG A 143 5.85 7.09 9.90
CA ARG A 143 5.44 7.24 11.31
C ARG A 143 4.09 7.94 11.47
N ASP A 144 3.83 8.88 10.56
CA ASP A 144 2.68 9.78 10.61
C ASP A 144 1.59 9.37 9.60
N ASP A 145 1.56 8.08 9.21
CA ASP A 145 0.58 7.53 8.26
C ASP A 145 -0.85 7.62 8.83
N ARG A 146 -1.71 8.36 8.13
CA ARG A 146 -3.11 8.58 8.50
C ARG A 146 -4.08 7.73 7.66
N PHE A 147 -3.56 6.79 6.85
CA PHE A 147 -4.34 5.83 6.06
C PHE A 147 -4.32 4.44 6.65
N VAL A 148 -3.13 3.92 6.93
CA VAL A 148 -2.93 2.61 7.54
C VAL A 148 -2.05 2.77 8.76
N PRO A 149 -2.52 2.39 9.96
CA PRO A 149 -1.81 2.64 11.19
C PRO A 149 -0.54 1.80 11.29
N LEU A 150 0.50 2.33 11.94
CA LEU A 150 1.81 1.70 12.08
C LEU A 150 1.77 0.32 12.76
N ASP A 151 0.79 0.07 13.62
CA ASP A 151 0.66 -1.24 14.27
C ASP A 151 0.36 -2.37 13.28
N SER A 152 -0.18 -2.06 12.10
CA SER A 152 -0.25 -3.04 11.00
C SER A 152 1.13 -3.49 10.54
N GLY A 153 2.10 -2.57 10.48
CA GLY A 153 3.51 -2.90 10.21
C GLY A 153 4.15 -3.77 11.30
N LEU A 154 3.85 -3.48 12.57
CA LEU A 154 4.29 -4.30 13.71
C LEU A 154 3.72 -5.72 13.64
N LYS A 155 2.45 -5.88 13.28
CA LYS A 155 1.85 -7.20 13.09
C LYS A 155 2.49 -7.98 11.94
N LEU A 156 2.85 -7.30 10.85
CA LEU A 156 3.55 -7.93 9.73
C LEU A 156 4.89 -8.52 10.18
N ILE A 157 5.75 -7.74 10.84
CA ILE A 157 7.06 -8.25 11.27
C ILE A 157 6.97 -9.31 12.38
N TRP A 158 5.90 -9.26 13.19
CA TRP A 158 5.67 -10.28 14.20
C TRP A 158 5.21 -11.61 13.60
N GLY A 159 4.38 -11.56 12.56
CA GLY A 159 3.75 -12.74 11.98
C GLY A 159 4.53 -13.38 10.83
N LEU A 160 5.28 -12.59 10.05
CA LEU A 160 6.10 -13.08 8.95
C LEU A 160 7.37 -13.78 9.47
N GLN A 161 7.83 -14.82 8.78
CA GLN A 161 8.99 -15.61 9.24
C GLN A 161 10.32 -14.86 9.12
N ASP A 162 10.49 -14.05 8.08
CA ASP A 162 11.73 -13.31 7.78
C ASP A 162 11.36 -11.91 7.31
N ALA A 163 11.25 -10.97 8.26
CA ALA A 163 10.83 -9.60 7.99
C ALA A 163 11.61 -8.59 8.82
N GLU A 164 11.95 -7.46 8.21
CA GLU A 164 12.50 -6.28 8.85
C GLU A 164 11.60 -5.07 8.64
N LEU A 165 11.50 -4.16 9.63
CA LEU A 165 10.70 -2.95 9.55
C LEU A 165 11.58 -1.70 9.56
N HIS A 166 11.35 -0.80 8.63
CA HIS A 166 11.89 0.55 8.63
C HIS A 166 10.78 1.60 8.74
N VAL A 167 10.84 2.42 9.79
CA VAL A 167 9.88 3.51 10.01
C VAL A 167 10.53 4.85 9.65
N PHE A 168 9.93 5.57 8.71
CA PHE A 168 10.35 6.91 8.31
C PHE A 168 9.71 7.96 9.23
N ASN A 169 10.55 8.79 9.85
CA ASN A 169 10.09 9.93 10.64
C ASN A 169 9.62 11.07 9.73
N LYS A 170 8.62 11.83 10.14
CA LYS A 170 8.02 12.91 9.33
C LYS A 170 7.62 12.40 7.94
N CYS A 171 6.81 11.37 7.93
CA CYS A 171 6.40 10.67 6.73
C CYS A 171 4.97 10.19 6.88
N GLY A 172 4.13 10.47 5.90
CA GLY A 172 2.77 9.97 5.78
C GLY A 172 2.73 8.61 5.05
N HIS A 173 1.77 8.47 4.15
CA HIS A 173 1.51 7.20 3.46
C HIS A 173 2.43 6.92 2.26
N TRP A 174 3.21 7.93 1.80
CA TRP A 174 4.05 7.84 0.60
C TRP A 174 5.55 7.90 0.90
N ALA A 175 6.06 6.97 1.70
CA ALA A 175 7.48 6.91 2.03
C ALA A 175 8.40 6.92 0.80
N GLN A 176 8.01 6.27 -0.29
CA GLN A 176 8.73 6.23 -1.56
C GLN A 176 8.80 7.59 -2.29
N TRP A 177 7.91 8.51 -1.96
CA TRP A 177 7.89 9.87 -2.50
C TRP A 177 8.46 10.88 -1.50
N GLU A 178 8.02 10.82 -0.23
CA GLU A 178 8.41 11.76 0.82
C GLU A 178 9.89 11.63 1.22
N HIS A 179 10.43 10.40 1.13
CA HIS A 179 11.82 10.08 1.45
C HIS A 179 12.49 9.28 0.30
N ALA A 180 12.26 9.69 -0.95
CA ALA A 180 12.60 8.93 -2.14
C ALA A 180 14.06 8.42 -2.16
N GLU A 181 15.05 9.26 -1.87
CA GLU A 181 16.46 8.89 -1.89
C GLU A 181 16.78 7.80 -0.85
N LYS A 182 16.32 7.99 0.40
CA LYS A 182 16.54 7.03 1.49
C LYS A 182 15.77 5.75 1.24
N PHE A 183 14.52 5.85 0.78
CA PHE A 183 13.68 4.71 0.43
C PHE A 183 14.31 3.87 -0.68
N ASN A 184 14.70 4.49 -1.79
CA ASN A 184 15.30 3.79 -2.92
C ASN A 184 16.58 3.06 -2.53
N ARG A 185 17.49 3.70 -1.76
CA ARG A 185 18.70 3.06 -1.25
C ARG A 185 18.38 1.84 -0.40
N LEU A 186 17.46 1.97 0.56
CA LEU A 186 17.05 0.88 1.44
C LEU A 186 16.49 -0.32 0.65
N VAL A 187 15.59 -0.05 -0.30
CA VAL A 187 14.95 -1.10 -1.12
C VAL A 187 15.97 -1.78 -2.04
N ILE A 188 16.84 -1.01 -2.71
CA ILE A 188 17.87 -1.56 -3.59
C ILE A 188 18.84 -2.45 -2.80
N ASP A 189 19.28 -2.00 -1.61
CA ASP A 189 20.17 -2.77 -0.76
C ASP A 189 19.51 -4.07 -0.28
N PHE A 190 18.23 -4.00 0.09
CA PHE A 190 17.46 -5.18 0.46
C PHE A 190 17.32 -6.18 -0.70
N LEU A 191 16.99 -5.71 -1.88
CA LEU A 191 16.78 -6.60 -3.04
C LEU A 191 18.06 -7.26 -3.53
N LYS A 192 19.23 -6.63 -3.31
CA LYS A 192 20.54 -7.15 -3.73
C LYS A 192 21.18 -8.16 -2.75
N ARG A 193 20.74 -8.19 -1.50
CA ARG A 193 21.19 -9.22 -0.52
C ARG A 193 20.71 -10.60 -0.97
#